data_ad08c691fa3d4beb4e2460bb74a5f009
#
_entry.id   ad08c691fa3d4beb4e2460bb74a5f009
#
_cell.length_a   1.000
_cell.length_b   1.000
_cell.length_c   1.000
_cell.angle_alpha   90.00
_cell.angle_beta   90.00
_cell.angle_gamma   90.00
#
_symmetry.space_group_name_H-M   'P 1'
#
loop_
_entity.id
_entity.type
_entity.pdbx_description
1 polymer ?
#
loop_
_entity_poly.entity_id
_entity_poly.type
_entity_poly.pdbx_seq_one_letter_code
_entity_poly.pdbx_strand_id
1 'polypeptide(L)'
;VNKILGEEVYKYIREQKINILGEPLPNEDKQEPVDFVNKEDFTFVFDVALAPEFDAKISDKDSLDYYQIEVTDEMVNSQVESYAQRGGQYNKVEEYKEGDMVKGILAQLDAEGNVLEGGIQVEGAVMLPNYMKNEDEKAKFNGTKVNDVLVINPAKAYENNDVELSSLLKISKEEAAEMKSDFSYQVTEITRYEASAINQELFDKMLGEGVVNSEEEFRAYIKKQLENQFANDSQYKLTLDLRSYLTERIGKLEYPEATLKRIMSLNNQDKDADFIEKNFAPSLEELTWHLIKEQLSEQLEIKVEEADILESAKIATRLQFAQYGMMNIPEDMLLNYAKEMMKNK
;
A
#
# COMPACT_ATOMS: atom_id res chain seq x y z
N VAL A 1 18.03 -9.34 -43.26
CA VAL A 1 18.65 -10.58 -42.72
C VAL A 1 18.02 -10.87 -41.36
N ASN A 2 18.14 -10.03 -40.36
CA ASN A 2 17.66 -10.29 -38.98
C ASN A 2 16.17 -10.69 -38.89
N LYS A 3 15.29 -10.03 -39.67
CA LYS A 3 13.86 -10.38 -39.70
C LYS A 3 13.63 -11.82 -40.20
N ILE A 4 14.28 -12.21 -41.31
CA ILE A 4 14.16 -13.56 -41.89
C ILE A 4 14.71 -14.61 -40.94
N LEU A 5 15.87 -14.32 -40.30
CA LEU A 5 16.48 -15.25 -39.35
C LEU A 5 15.56 -15.44 -38.12
N GLY A 6 15.00 -14.38 -37.58
CA GLY A 6 14.04 -14.49 -36.49
C GLY A 6 12.83 -15.34 -36.87
N GLU A 7 12.20 -15.07 -38.01
CA GLU A 7 11.05 -15.84 -38.52
C GLU A 7 11.34 -17.33 -38.67
N GLU A 8 12.48 -17.69 -39.26
CA GLU A 8 12.86 -19.10 -39.49
C GLU A 8 13.26 -19.81 -38.19
N VAL A 9 13.98 -19.14 -37.28
CA VAL A 9 14.33 -19.72 -35.95
C VAL A 9 13.07 -20.01 -35.15
N TYR A 10 12.13 -19.07 -35.05
CA TYR A 10 10.87 -19.27 -34.32
C TYR A 10 9.97 -20.33 -35.01
N LYS A 11 9.97 -20.37 -36.33
CA LYS A 11 9.25 -21.41 -37.08
C LYS A 11 9.80 -22.79 -36.75
N TYR A 12 11.14 -22.97 -36.79
CA TYR A 12 11.79 -24.22 -36.43
C TYR A 12 11.48 -24.66 -35.01
N ILE A 13 11.58 -23.72 -34.01
CA ILE A 13 11.25 -24.00 -32.61
C ILE A 13 9.82 -24.50 -32.46
N ARG A 14 8.86 -23.88 -33.16
CA ARG A 14 7.44 -24.29 -33.14
C ARG A 14 7.21 -25.63 -33.81
N GLU A 15 7.79 -25.86 -34.96
CA GLU A 15 7.64 -27.11 -35.71
C GLU A 15 8.24 -28.32 -34.97
N GLN A 16 9.38 -28.09 -34.30
CA GLN A 16 10.04 -29.10 -33.47
C GLN A 16 9.47 -29.17 -32.04
N LYS A 17 8.50 -28.31 -31.69
CA LYS A 17 7.90 -28.24 -30.35
C LYS A 17 8.94 -28.09 -29.25
N ILE A 18 9.99 -27.30 -29.50
CA ILE A 18 11.03 -27.03 -28.52
C ILE A 18 10.47 -26.01 -27.50
N ASN A 19 10.44 -26.42 -26.23
CA ASN A 19 9.99 -25.52 -25.15
C ASN A 19 11.18 -24.68 -24.71
N ILE A 20 11.16 -23.38 -25.05
CA ILE A 20 12.22 -22.43 -24.73
C ILE A 20 11.76 -21.39 -23.70
N LEU A 21 12.72 -20.89 -22.93
CA LEU A 21 12.55 -19.80 -21.97
C LEU A 21 13.12 -18.51 -22.56
N GLY A 22 12.26 -17.53 -22.80
CA GLY A 22 12.64 -16.26 -23.42
C GLY A 22 12.93 -16.39 -24.92
N GLU A 23 13.80 -15.54 -25.43
CA GLU A 23 14.11 -15.42 -26.86
C GLU A 23 15.42 -16.12 -27.21
N PRO A 24 15.53 -16.66 -28.45
CA PRO A 24 16.80 -17.15 -28.98
C PRO A 24 17.81 -16.00 -29.08
N LEU A 25 19.00 -16.18 -28.54
CA LEU A 25 20.08 -15.20 -28.56
C LEU A 25 21.15 -15.56 -29.60
N PRO A 26 21.63 -14.61 -30.43
CA PRO A 26 22.78 -14.87 -31.29
C PRO A 26 24.00 -15.29 -30.46
N ASN A 27 24.71 -16.33 -30.89
CA ASN A 27 25.95 -16.77 -30.26
C ASN A 27 27.15 -16.13 -30.98
N GLU A 28 27.66 -15.03 -30.43
CA GLU A 28 28.76 -14.27 -31.04
C GLU A 28 30.09 -15.04 -31.04
N ASP A 29 30.33 -15.91 -30.06
CA ASP A 29 31.58 -16.65 -29.91
C ASP A 29 31.70 -17.79 -30.95
N LYS A 30 30.56 -18.37 -31.35
CA LYS A 30 30.51 -19.46 -32.33
C LYS A 30 30.11 -19.00 -33.71
N GLN A 31 29.77 -17.73 -33.88
CA GLN A 31 29.38 -17.16 -35.14
C GLN A 31 30.61 -16.91 -36.02
N GLU A 32 30.70 -17.60 -37.16
CA GLU A 32 31.71 -17.30 -38.16
C GLU A 32 31.43 -15.95 -38.85
N PRO A 33 32.48 -15.24 -39.29
CA PRO A 33 32.31 -14.01 -40.09
C PRO A 33 31.47 -14.28 -41.33
N VAL A 34 30.44 -13.50 -41.55
CA VAL A 34 29.54 -13.66 -42.69
C VAL A 34 30.04 -12.80 -43.85
N ASP A 35 30.39 -13.47 -44.97
CA ASP A 35 30.80 -12.80 -46.18
C ASP A 35 29.68 -12.85 -47.25
N PHE A 36 28.87 -11.84 -47.29
CA PHE A 36 27.73 -11.71 -48.22
C PHE A 36 28.14 -11.45 -49.68
N VAL A 37 29.43 -11.23 -49.95
CA VAL A 37 29.93 -10.94 -51.30
C VAL A 37 30.40 -12.20 -52.03
N ASN A 38 31.07 -13.09 -51.28
CA ASN A 38 31.75 -14.25 -51.90
C ASN A 38 31.12 -15.60 -51.53
N LYS A 39 30.12 -15.62 -50.66
CA LYS A 39 29.44 -16.87 -50.23
C LYS A 39 27.95 -16.80 -50.58
N GLU A 40 27.38 -17.95 -50.98
CA GLU A 40 25.93 -18.09 -51.20
C GLU A 40 25.23 -18.74 -49.99
N ASP A 41 25.94 -19.52 -49.20
CA ASP A 41 25.44 -20.18 -48.00
C ASP A 41 25.99 -19.56 -46.73
N PHE A 42 25.10 -19.33 -45.76
CA PHE A 42 25.41 -18.68 -44.49
C PHE A 42 24.93 -19.54 -43.32
N THR A 43 25.78 -19.67 -42.29
CA THR A 43 25.43 -20.31 -41.03
C THR A 43 25.30 -19.29 -39.93
N PHE A 44 24.18 -19.33 -39.21
CA PHE A 44 23.93 -18.50 -38.05
C PHE A 44 23.73 -19.39 -36.81
N VAL A 45 24.35 -18.99 -35.70
CA VAL A 45 24.32 -19.73 -34.44
C VAL A 45 23.53 -19.00 -33.40
N PHE A 46 22.58 -19.68 -32.78
CA PHE A 46 21.75 -19.13 -31.70
C PHE A 46 21.83 -20.02 -30.46
N ASP A 47 21.86 -19.38 -29.30
CA ASP A 47 21.66 -20.03 -28.01
C ASP A 47 20.16 -19.93 -27.62
N VAL A 48 19.63 -21.05 -27.16
CA VAL A 48 18.26 -21.14 -26.65
C VAL A 48 18.29 -21.67 -25.21
N ALA A 49 17.53 -21.09 -24.33
CA ALA A 49 17.31 -21.59 -22.98
C ALA A 49 16.17 -22.60 -23.02
N LEU A 50 16.45 -23.87 -22.77
CA LEU A 50 15.42 -24.91 -22.73
C LEU A 50 14.69 -24.88 -21.39
N ALA A 51 13.37 -25.04 -21.41
CA ALA A 51 12.59 -25.24 -20.22
C ALA A 51 12.90 -26.59 -19.57
N PRO A 52 12.97 -26.69 -18.24
CA PRO A 52 13.17 -27.96 -17.55
C PRO A 52 11.94 -28.85 -17.70
N GLU A 53 12.16 -30.14 -17.67
CA GLU A 53 11.09 -31.14 -17.64
C GLU A 53 10.69 -31.43 -16.19
N PHE A 54 9.41 -31.30 -15.86
CA PHE A 54 8.85 -31.62 -14.56
C PHE A 54 7.35 -31.88 -14.67
N ASP A 55 6.74 -32.41 -13.61
CA ASP A 55 5.30 -32.67 -13.54
C ASP A 55 4.66 -31.90 -12.36
N ALA A 56 3.89 -30.89 -12.69
CA ALA A 56 3.14 -30.07 -11.74
C ALA A 56 1.66 -30.47 -11.62
N LYS A 57 1.22 -31.52 -12.32
CA LYS A 57 -0.18 -31.93 -12.34
C LYS A 57 -0.70 -32.26 -10.95
N ILE A 58 -1.89 -31.77 -10.66
CA ILE A 58 -2.63 -32.05 -9.44
C ILE A 58 -3.63 -33.18 -9.65
N SER A 59 -3.95 -33.90 -8.61
CA SER A 59 -4.88 -35.02 -8.59
C SER A 59 -5.78 -34.97 -7.35
N ASP A 60 -6.75 -35.84 -7.26
CA ASP A 60 -7.62 -36.06 -6.10
C ASP A 60 -6.90 -36.56 -4.84
N LYS A 61 -5.60 -36.88 -4.95
CA LYS A 61 -4.73 -37.24 -3.79
C LYS A 61 -4.08 -36.02 -3.16
N ASP A 62 -4.03 -34.91 -3.89
CA ASP A 62 -3.48 -33.65 -3.37
C ASP A 62 -4.51 -32.97 -2.47
N SER A 63 -4.10 -32.58 -1.27
CA SER A 63 -4.97 -31.95 -0.29
C SER A 63 -4.24 -30.79 0.38
N LEU A 64 -4.91 -29.66 0.46
CA LEU A 64 -4.45 -28.47 1.18
C LEU A 64 -5.53 -28.02 2.15
N ASP A 65 -5.11 -27.51 3.29
CA ASP A 65 -6.03 -26.89 4.24
C ASP A 65 -6.57 -25.57 3.71
N TYR A 66 -7.88 -25.41 3.76
CA TYR A 66 -8.52 -24.13 3.49
C TYR A 66 -8.90 -23.45 4.78
N TYR A 67 -8.22 -22.34 5.12
CA TYR A 67 -8.48 -21.59 6.33
C TYR A 67 -9.60 -20.59 6.11
N GLN A 68 -10.62 -20.64 6.97
CA GLN A 68 -11.73 -19.70 6.98
C GLN A 68 -11.70 -18.89 8.27
N ILE A 69 -11.74 -17.57 8.13
CA ILE A 69 -11.80 -16.65 9.27
C ILE A 69 -13.27 -16.38 9.59
N GLU A 70 -13.68 -16.69 10.82
CA GLU A 70 -15.01 -16.36 11.30
C GLU A 70 -15.07 -14.90 11.77
N VAL A 71 -16.07 -14.15 11.29
CA VAL A 71 -16.32 -12.77 11.71
C VAL A 71 -17.06 -12.78 13.04
N THR A 72 -16.37 -12.34 14.09
CA THR A 72 -16.96 -12.25 15.45
C THR A 72 -17.71 -10.93 15.64
N ASP A 73 -18.61 -10.90 16.62
CA ASP A 73 -19.32 -9.67 17.00
C ASP A 73 -18.35 -8.59 17.51
N GLU A 74 -17.23 -8.96 18.11
CA GLU A 74 -16.18 -8.03 18.53
C GLU A 74 -15.54 -7.33 17.34
N MET A 75 -15.26 -8.04 16.25
CA MET A 75 -14.75 -7.45 15.01
C MET A 75 -15.74 -6.46 14.42
N VAL A 76 -17.04 -6.81 14.41
CA VAL A 76 -18.09 -5.91 13.95
C VAL A 76 -18.17 -4.66 14.82
N ASN A 77 -18.15 -4.82 16.17
CA ASN A 77 -18.16 -3.69 17.10
C ASN A 77 -16.97 -2.76 16.90
N SER A 78 -15.77 -3.30 16.80
CA SER A 78 -14.55 -2.52 16.54
C SER A 78 -14.64 -1.72 15.24
N GLN A 79 -15.21 -2.31 14.21
CA GLN A 79 -15.41 -1.63 12.93
C GLN A 79 -16.49 -0.53 13.02
N VAL A 80 -17.59 -0.77 13.76
CA VAL A 80 -18.62 0.24 14.04
C VAL A 80 -18.01 1.43 14.78
N GLU A 81 -17.22 1.18 15.83
CA GLU A 81 -16.51 2.24 16.56
C GLU A 81 -15.55 3.02 15.66
N SER A 82 -14.82 2.34 14.78
CA SER A 82 -13.96 3.00 13.79
C SER A 82 -14.75 3.90 12.84
N TYR A 83 -15.94 3.50 12.40
CA TYR A 83 -16.82 4.34 11.61
C TYR A 83 -17.33 5.55 12.42
N ALA A 84 -17.76 5.32 13.67
CA ALA A 84 -18.20 6.39 14.57
C ALA A 84 -17.08 7.42 14.82
N GLN A 85 -15.85 6.96 15.06
CA GLN A 85 -14.68 7.82 15.20
C GLN A 85 -14.40 8.62 13.93
N ARG A 86 -14.43 8.02 12.76
CA ARG A 86 -14.22 8.74 11.49
C ARG A 86 -15.34 9.70 11.15
N GLY A 87 -16.56 9.39 11.59
CA GLY A 87 -17.73 10.25 11.43
C GLY A 87 -17.80 11.43 12.39
N GLY A 88 -17.00 11.42 13.45
CA GLY A 88 -17.02 12.40 14.52
C GLY A 88 -16.65 13.81 14.09
N GLN A 89 -16.81 14.74 15.01
CA GLN A 89 -16.55 16.16 14.80
C GLN A 89 -16.00 16.82 16.06
N TYR A 90 -15.37 17.98 15.87
CA TYR A 90 -14.93 18.83 16.98
C TYR A 90 -16.07 19.73 17.44
N ASN A 91 -16.44 19.63 18.71
CA ASN A 91 -17.44 20.46 19.36
C ASN A 91 -16.79 21.44 20.36
N LYS A 92 -17.28 22.70 20.44
CA LYS A 92 -16.85 23.64 21.44
C LYS A 92 -17.40 23.22 22.79
N VAL A 93 -16.55 23.25 23.82
CA VAL A 93 -16.89 22.92 25.19
C VAL A 93 -16.38 23.99 26.15
N GLU A 94 -16.99 24.10 27.30
CA GLU A 94 -16.66 25.14 28.28
C GLU A 94 -15.53 24.77 29.24
N GLU A 95 -15.30 23.45 29.44
CA GLU A 95 -14.33 22.93 30.41
C GLU A 95 -13.48 21.82 29.78
N TYR A 96 -12.18 21.94 29.99
CA TYR A 96 -11.18 20.99 29.50
C TYR A 96 -11.34 19.60 30.10
N LYS A 97 -11.28 18.60 29.23
CA LYS A 97 -11.04 17.19 29.58
C LYS A 97 -9.86 16.66 28.79
N GLU A 98 -9.29 15.60 29.31
CA GLU A 98 -8.19 14.91 28.63
C GLU A 98 -8.54 14.54 27.18
N GLY A 99 -7.67 14.91 26.26
CA GLY A 99 -7.89 14.73 24.81
C GLY A 99 -8.41 15.97 24.09
N ASP A 100 -8.85 16.99 24.80
CA ASP A 100 -9.35 18.22 24.19
C ASP A 100 -8.20 19.07 23.61
N MET A 101 -8.50 19.80 22.58
CA MET A 101 -7.65 20.83 21.99
C MET A 101 -8.01 22.19 22.62
N VAL A 102 -6.99 22.88 23.09
CA VAL A 102 -7.15 24.21 23.71
C VAL A 102 -6.54 25.25 22.79
N LYS A 103 -7.30 26.31 22.52
CA LYS A 103 -6.87 27.49 21.77
C LYS A 103 -6.88 28.71 22.66
N GLY A 104 -5.85 29.52 22.57
CA GLY A 104 -5.72 30.68 23.43
C GLY A 104 -4.74 31.74 22.93
N ILE A 105 -4.47 32.69 23.77
CA ILE A 105 -3.48 33.75 23.55
C ILE A 105 -2.32 33.48 24.47
N LEU A 106 -1.14 33.32 23.91
CA LEU A 106 0.12 33.21 24.63
C LEU A 106 0.78 34.59 24.71
N ALA A 107 1.25 34.97 25.89
CA ALA A 107 2.08 36.15 26.08
C ALA A 107 3.26 35.84 27.01
N GLN A 108 4.47 36.17 26.57
CA GLN A 108 5.71 35.96 27.32
C GLN A 108 5.70 36.77 28.64
N LEU A 109 6.18 36.14 29.71
CA LEU A 109 6.28 36.76 31.03
C LEU A 109 7.72 37.18 31.35
N ASP A 110 7.86 38.24 32.10
CA ASP A 110 9.11 38.66 32.77
C ASP A 110 9.40 37.80 34.01
N ALA A 111 10.51 38.11 34.71
CA ALA A 111 10.90 37.39 35.91
C ALA A 111 9.97 37.61 37.10
N GLU A 112 9.21 38.69 37.08
CA GLU A 112 8.23 39.09 38.07
C GLU A 112 6.84 38.51 37.78
N GLY A 113 6.63 37.85 36.62
CA GLY A 113 5.37 37.25 36.22
C GLY A 113 4.41 38.18 35.51
N ASN A 114 4.85 39.36 35.08
CA ASN A 114 4.06 40.28 34.27
C ASN A 114 4.28 40.01 32.78
N VAL A 115 3.33 40.44 31.95
CA VAL A 115 3.49 40.35 30.48
C VAL A 115 4.66 41.24 30.07
N LEU A 116 5.64 40.64 29.39
CA LEU A 116 6.86 41.31 28.94
C LEU A 116 6.53 42.28 27.79
N GLU A 117 6.82 43.57 28.00
CA GLU A 117 6.64 44.57 26.95
C GLU A 117 7.57 44.29 25.74
N GLY A 118 6.98 44.18 24.57
CA GLY A 118 7.73 43.76 23.35
C GLY A 118 8.15 42.28 23.30
N GLY A 119 7.71 41.48 24.28
CA GLY A 119 7.91 40.04 24.29
C GLY A 119 7.07 39.29 23.25
N ILE A 120 7.24 38.00 23.20
CA ILE A 120 6.49 37.14 22.28
C ILE A 120 5.02 37.09 22.66
N GLN A 121 4.16 37.37 21.68
CA GLN A 121 2.71 37.22 21.83
C GLN A 121 2.16 36.47 20.63
N VAL A 122 1.37 35.42 20.88
CA VAL A 122 0.77 34.57 19.82
C VAL A 122 -0.72 34.51 20.05
N GLU A 123 -1.48 35.12 19.15
CA GLU A 123 -2.94 34.96 19.11
C GLU A 123 -3.32 33.62 18.45
N GLY A 124 -4.30 32.95 19.03
CA GLY A 124 -4.82 31.70 18.51
C GLY A 124 -3.81 30.53 18.61
N ALA A 125 -2.91 30.57 19.57
CA ALA A 125 -2.01 29.46 19.89
C ALA A 125 -2.84 28.22 20.25
N VAL A 126 -2.55 27.10 19.59
CA VAL A 126 -3.24 25.80 19.80
C VAL A 126 -2.34 24.88 20.60
N MET A 127 -2.86 24.33 21.68
CA MET A 127 -2.20 23.34 22.50
C MET A 127 -3.02 22.08 22.61
N LEU A 128 -2.34 20.96 22.59
CA LEU A 128 -2.88 19.64 22.84
C LEU A 128 -2.19 19.08 24.10
N PRO A 129 -2.74 19.33 25.31
CA PRO A 129 -2.07 18.94 26.56
C PRO A 129 -1.70 17.47 26.63
N ASN A 130 -2.45 16.58 25.97
CA ASN A 130 -2.13 15.16 25.87
C ASN A 130 -0.79 14.84 25.20
N TYR A 131 -0.25 15.75 24.37
CA TYR A 131 1.05 15.60 23.73
C TYR A 131 2.19 16.23 24.52
N MET A 132 1.86 16.92 25.64
CA MET A 132 2.87 17.42 26.56
C MET A 132 3.54 16.25 27.28
N LYS A 133 4.87 16.31 27.39
CA LYS A 133 5.69 15.30 28.02
C LYS A 133 5.88 15.53 29.51
N ASN A 134 5.78 16.77 29.94
CA ASN A 134 5.89 17.14 31.33
C ASN A 134 4.51 17.11 32.02
N GLU A 135 4.34 16.18 32.97
CA GLU A 135 3.07 15.97 33.67
C GLU A 135 2.65 17.17 34.53
N ASP A 136 3.57 17.97 35.08
CA ASP A 136 3.24 19.15 35.88
C ASP A 136 2.65 20.24 34.97
N GLU A 137 3.20 20.44 33.79
CA GLU A 137 2.66 21.40 32.81
C GLU A 137 1.31 20.93 32.25
N LYS A 138 1.18 19.62 31.94
CA LYS A 138 -0.07 19.00 31.52
C LYS A 138 -1.17 19.14 32.58
N ALA A 139 -0.85 18.92 33.86
CA ALA A 139 -1.80 18.99 34.96
C ALA A 139 -2.44 20.39 35.17
N LYS A 140 -1.76 21.46 34.72
CA LYS A 140 -2.30 22.82 34.79
C LYS A 140 -3.60 23.03 34.01
N PHE A 141 -3.85 22.18 33.02
CA PHE A 141 -5.07 22.21 32.20
C PHE A 141 -6.27 21.55 32.90
N ASN A 142 -6.06 20.75 33.94
CA ASN A 142 -7.14 20.06 34.62
C ASN A 142 -8.16 21.05 35.23
N GLY A 143 -9.43 20.92 34.82
CA GLY A 143 -10.51 21.79 35.28
C GLY A 143 -10.49 23.20 34.70
N THR A 144 -9.62 23.48 33.72
CA THR A 144 -9.54 24.78 33.05
C THR A 144 -10.80 25.03 32.22
N LYS A 145 -11.26 26.27 32.24
CA LYS A 145 -12.43 26.73 31.50
C LYS A 145 -12.07 27.80 30.48
N VAL A 146 -12.99 28.06 29.57
CA VAL A 146 -12.87 29.15 28.63
C VAL A 146 -12.79 30.47 29.43
N ASN A 147 -11.88 31.37 29.05
CA ASN A 147 -11.45 32.62 29.69
C ASN A 147 -10.50 32.46 30.88
N ASP A 148 -10.16 31.28 31.33
CA ASP A 148 -9.12 31.11 32.35
C ASP A 148 -7.74 31.50 31.79
N VAL A 149 -6.88 31.94 32.72
CA VAL A 149 -5.47 32.27 32.40
C VAL A 149 -4.56 31.33 33.17
N LEU A 150 -3.76 30.57 32.41
CA LEU A 150 -2.77 29.65 32.95
C LEU A 150 -1.38 30.26 32.83
N VAL A 151 -0.48 29.91 33.74
CA VAL A 151 0.95 30.16 33.57
C VAL A 151 1.62 28.85 33.18
N ILE A 152 2.16 28.81 32.00
CA ILE A 152 2.78 27.61 31.41
C ILE A 152 4.20 27.91 30.99
N ASN A 153 5.05 26.86 31.00
CA ASN A 153 6.38 26.90 30.42
C ASN A 153 6.44 25.99 29.19
N PRO A 154 6.38 26.55 27.98
CA PRO A 154 6.37 25.75 26.77
C PRO A 154 7.65 24.86 26.61
N ALA A 155 8.81 25.39 27.02
CA ALA A 155 10.05 24.62 26.95
C ALA A 155 10.01 23.36 27.85
N LYS A 156 9.43 23.47 29.04
CA LYS A 156 9.20 22.32 29.93
C LYS A 156 8.13 21.39 29.36
N ALA A 157 7.00 21.95 28.90
CA ALA A 157 5.86 21.19 28.39
C ALA A 157 6.26 20.23 27.24
N TYR A 158 7.17 20.68 26.35
CA TYR A 158 7.62 19.96 25.18
C TYR A 158 9.09 19.49 25.25
N GLU A 159 9.69 19.41 26.46
CA GLU A 159 11.08 18.94 26.70
C GLU A 159 12.11 19.62 25.79
N ASN A 160 11.98 20.93 25.61
CA ASN A 160 12.83 21.76 24.73
C ASN A 160 12.85 21.31 23.26
N ASN A 161 11.77 20.71 22.75
CA ASN A 161 11.66 20.38 21.32
C ASN A 161 11.55 21.68 20.51
N ASP A 162 12.60 22.03 19.80
CA ASP A 162 12.71 23.26 19.01
C ASP A 162 11.64 23.35 17.89
N VAL A 163 11.26 22.24 17.31
CA VAL A 163 10.22 22.20 16.28
C VAL A 163 8.84 22.55 16.84
N GLU A 164 8.47 21.94 17.97
CA GLU A 164 7.20 22.21 18.64
C GLU A 164 7.15 23.64 19.15
N LEU A 165 8.22 24.10 19.79
CA LEU A 165 8.33 25.46 20.33
C LEU A 165 8.31 26.52 19.22
N SER A 166 9.05 26.31 18.14
CA SER A 166 9.06 27.22 16.98
C SER A 166 7.67 27.33 16.36
N SER A 167 6.96 26.22 16.22
CA SER A 167 5.58 26.20 15.69
C SER A 167 4.59 26.89 16.62
N LEU A 168 4.67 26.63 17.93
CA LEU A 168 3.76 27.19 18.92
C LEU A 168 3.97 28.69 19.11
N LEU A 169 5.22 29.14 19.26
CA LEU A 169 5.59 30.51 19.56
C LEU A 169 5.76 31.39 18.32
N LYS A 170 5.70 30.80 17.13
CA LYS A 170 5.89 31.49 15.83
C LYS A 170 7.27 32.19 15.71
N ILE A 171 8.32 31.55 16.20
CA ILE A 171 9.70 32.02 16.18
C ILE A 171 10.59 31.05 15.39
N SER A 172 11.85 31.43 15.14
CA SER A 172 12.83 30.53 14.53
C SER A 172 13.19 29.36 15.45
N LYS A 173 13.76 28.31 14.92
CA LYS A 173 14.21 27.15 15.72
C LYS A 173 15.38 27.52 16.63
N GLU A 174 16.23 28.41 16.17
CA GLU A 174 17.37 28.95 16.94
C GLU A 174 16.88 29.68 18.18
N GLU A 175 15.88 30.56 18.03
CA GLU A 175 15.26 31.28 19.16
C GLU A 175 14.48 30.31 20.07
N ALA A 176 13.83 29.30 19.49
CA ALA A 176 13.10 28.29 20.25
C ALA A 176 14.01 27.46 21.15
N ALA A 177 15.22 27.11 20.68
CA ALA A 177 16.19 26.33 21.45
C ALA A 177 16.71 27.06 22.71
N GLU A 178 16.70 28.40 22.70
CA GLU A 178 17.12 29.25 23.83
C GLU A 178 15.95 29.66 24.72
N MET A 179 14.71 29.42 24.33
CA MET A 179 13.51 29.80 25.00
C MET A 179 13.31 29.07 26.35
N LYS A 180 13.25 29.81 27.45
CA LYS A 180 13.05 29.23 28.79
C LYS A 180 11.99 29.99 29.61
N SER A 181 11.43 31.06 29.05
CA SER A 181 10.47 31.91 29.71
C SER A 181 9.16 31.21 30.00
N ASP A 182 8.50 31.63 31.07
CA ASP A 182 7.11 31.29 31.29
C ASP A 182 6.22 32.21 30.44
N PHE A 183 5.01 31.72 30.14
CA PHE A 183 4.01 32.41 29.35
C PHE A 183 2.67 32.41 30.09
N SER A 184 1.93 33.50 30.03
CA SER A 184 0.52 33.46 30.30
C SER A 184 -0.22 32.89 29.10
N TYR A 185 -1.16 32.02 29.34
CA TYR A 185 -2.01 31.42 28.33
C TYR A 185 -3.47 31.65 28.65
N GLN A 186 -4.08 32.62 27.97
CA GLN A 186 -5.50 32.93 28.12
C GLN A 186 -6.29 32.02 27.18
N VAL A 187 -7.05 31.09 27.74
CA VAL A 187 -7.88 30.15 27.01
C VAL A 187 -9.07 30.89 26.36
N THR A 188 -9.16 30.83 25.04
CA THR A 188 -10.26 31.44 24.27
C THR A 188 -11.28 30.46 23.76
N GLU A 189 -10.86 29.20 23.54
CA GLU A 189 -11.72 28.15 23.03
C GLU A 189 -11.17 26.78 23.44
N ILE A 190 -12.07 25.88 23.78
CA ILE A 190 -11.76 24.45 24.00
C ILE A 190 -12.63 23.67 23.07
N THR A 191 -12.01 22.73 22.32
CA THR A 191 -12.73 21.86 21.41
C THR A 191 -12.45 20.39 21.74
N ARG A 192 -13.52 19.62 21.77
CA ARG A 192 -13.50 18.18 22.03
C ARG A 192 -13.87 17.44 20.78
N TYR A 193 -13.06 16.43 20.41
CA TYR A 193 -13.46 15.50 19.38
C TYR A 193 -14.44 14.49 19.95
N GLU A 194 -15.62 14.43 19.39
CA GLU A 194 -16.65 13.47 19.79
C GLU A 194 -16.95 12.54 18.61
N ALA A 195 -16.91 11.22 18.89
CA ALA A 195 -17.33 10.25 17.89
C ALA A 195 -18.81 10.48 17.53
N SER A 196 -19.16 10.25 16.28
CA SER A 196 -20.55 10.34 15.83
C SER A 196 -21.42 9.32 16.54
N ALA A 197 -22.66 9.69 16.85
CA ALA A 197 -23.66 8.71 17.26
C ALA A 197 -23.92 7.69 16.13
N ILE A 198 -24.24 6.46 16.51
CA ILE A 198 -24.61 5.40 15.55
C ILE A 198 -26.06 5.63 15.13
N ASN A 199 -26.25 6.41 14.07
CA ASN A 199 -27.55 6.85 13.56
C ASN A 199 -27.52 7.01 12.04
N GLN A 200 -28.65 7.40 11.45
CA GLN A 200 -28.78 7.57 10.00
C GLN A 200 -27.76 8.55 9.40
N GLU A 201 -27.45 9.64 10.10
CA GLU A 201 -26.47 10.63 9.62
C GLU A 201 -25.07 9.99 9.44
N LEU A 202 -24.66 9.16 10.39
CA LEU A 202 -23.41 8.40 10.28
C LEU A 202 -23.46 7.42 9.11
N PHE A 203 -24.57 6.71 8.94
CA PHE A 203 -24.72 5.72 7.88
C PHE A 203 -24.62 6.37 6.51
N ASP A 204 -25.37 7.45 6.30
CA ASP A 204 -25.38 8.18 5.03
C ASP A 204 -24.03 8.82 4.73
N LYS A 205 -23.34 9.34 5.75
CA LYS A 205 -22.00 9.92 5.62
C LYS A 205 -20.95 8.88 5.23
N MET A 206 -21.02 7.66 5.79
CA MET A 206 -20.02 6.63 5.61
C MET A 206 -20.27 5.72 4.40
N LEU A 207 -21.51 5.41 4.11
CA LEU A 207 -21.90 4.43 3.10
C LEU A 207 -22.60 5.06 1.89
N GLY A 208 -23.17 6.24 2.05
CA GLY A 208 -24.04 6.90 1.08
C GLY A 208 -25.51 6.85 1.52
N GLU A 209 -26.27 7.86 1.09
CA GLU A 209 -27.69 8.03 1.45
C GLU A 209 -28.53 6.82 1.05
N GLY A 210 -29.27 6.28 2.02
CA GLY A 210 -30.24 5.20 1.79
C GLY A 210 -29.61 3.80 1.57
N VAL A 211 -28.31 3.63 1.74
CA VAL A 211 -27.67 2.30 1.61
C VAL A 211 -28.09 1.38 2.75
N VAL A 212 -28.20 1.89 3.96
CA VAL A 212 -28.75 1.20 5.15
C VAL A 212 -29.63 2.16 5.94
N ASN A 213 -30.68 1.66 6.61
CA ASN A 213 -31.68 2.47 7.27
C ASN A 213 -31.84 2.16 8.77
N SER A 214 -31.01 1.29 9.31
CA SER A 214 -31.01 0.94 10.74
C SER A 214 -29.62 0.52 11.20
N GLU A 215 -29.40 0.56 12.52
CA GLU A 215 -28.16 0.04 13.11
C GLU A 215 -27.97 -1.46 12.83
N GLU A 216 -29.05 -2.22 12.80
CA GLU A 216 -29.01 -3.65 12.47
C GLU A 216 -28.52 -3.87 11.04
N GLU A 217 -29.05 -3.13 10.08
CA GLU A 217 -28.61 -3.17 8.67
C GLU A 217 -27.16 -2.69 8.52
N PHE A 218 -26.76 -1.65 9.27
CA PHE A 218 -25.39 -1.16 9.25
C PHE A 218 -24.40 -2.22 9.76
N ARG A 219 -24.73 -2.89 10.86
CA ARG A 219 -23.93 -3.99 11.39
C ARG A 219 -23.86 -5.19 10.46
N ALA A 220 -24.99 -5.56 9.86
CA ALA A 220 -25.05 -6.63 8.87
C ALA A 220 -24.21 -6.30 7.62
N TYR A 221 -24.26 -5.05 7.16
CA TYR A 221 -23.43 -4.57 6.06
C TYR A 221 -21.93 -4.70 6.41
N ILE A 222 -21.51 -4.23 7.58
CA ILE A 222 -20.13 -4.34 8.06
C ILE A 222 -19.70 -5.79 8.15
N LYS A 223 -20.53 -6.65 8.73
CA LYS A 223 -20.24 -8.08 8.84
C LYS A 223 -20.00 -8.70 7.47
N LYS A 224 -20.86 -8.41 6.50
CA LYS A 224 -20.70 -8.90 5.13
C LYS A 224 -19.43 -8.38 4.44
N GLN A 225 -19.04 -7.13 4.69
CA GLN A 225 -17.78 -6.59 4.17
C GLN A 225 -16.57 -7.31 4.74
N LEU A 226 -16.56 -7.57 6.05
CA LEU A 226 -15.50 -8.33 6.72
C LEU A 226 -15.46 -9.78 6.21
N GLU A 227 -16.61 -10.43 6.06
CA GLU A 227 -16.70 -11.79 5.49
C GLU A 227 -16.11 -11.85 4.07
N ASN A 228 -16.44 -10.88 3.22
CA ASN A 228 -15.90 -10.79 1.86
C ASN A 228 -14.38 -10.54 1.87
N GLN A 229 -13.91 -9.67 2.75
CA GLN A 229 -12.47 -9.41 2.91
C GLN A 229 -11.75 -10.69 3.33
N PHE A 230 -12.21 -11.35 4.37
CA PHE A 230 -11.58 -12.57 4.88
C PHE A 230 -11.68 -13.76 3.92
N ALA A 231 -12.73 -13.82 3.09
CA ALA A 231 -12.80 -14.80 2.02
C ALA A 231 -11.67 -14.59 0.99
N ASN A 232 -11.38 -13.33 0.63
CA ASN A 232 -10.26 -13.01 -0.25
C ASN A 232 -8.90 -13.35 0.41
N ASP A 233 -8.75 -13.05 1.70
CA ASP A 233 -7.54 -13.40 2.46
C ASP A 233 -7.34 -14.92 2.52
N SER A 234 -8.43 -15.67 2.71
CA SER A 234 -8.42 -17.15 2.70
C SER A 234 -8.02 -17.71 1.34
N GLN A 235 -8.54 -17.15 0.26
CA GLN A 235 -8.15 -17.54 -1.11
C GLN A 235 -6.69 -17.20 -1.41
N TYR A 236 -6.24 -16.03 -0.98
CA TYR A 236 -4.84 -15.64 -1.12
C TYR A 236 -3.91 -16.59 -0.37
N LYS A 237 -4.25 -16.92 0.89
CA LYS A 237 -3.51 -17.91 1.67
C LYS A 237 -3.45 -19.27 0.99
N LEU A 238 -4.58 -19.76 0.47
CA LEU A 238 -4.63 -21.01 -0.29
C LEU A 238 -3.70 -20.97 -1.52
N THR A 239 -3.65 -19.84 -2.23
CA THR A 239 -2.76 -19.65 -3.39
C THR A 239 -1.30 -19.73 -2.97
N LEU A 240 -0.93 -19.12 -1.85
CA LEU A 240 0.44 -19.21 -1.31
C LEU A 240 0.80 -20.64 -0.90
N ASP A 241 -0.12 -21.34 -0.23
CA ASP A 241 0.09 -22.71 0.22
C ASP A 241 0.19 -23.67 -0.96
N LEU A 242 -0.63 -23.49 -2.00
CA LEU A 242 -0.53 -24.24 -3.24
C LEU A 242 0.82 -24.02 -3.93
N ARG A 243 1.27 -22.77 -4.00
CA ARG A 243 2.59 -22.43 -4.55
C ARG A 243 3.70 -23.16 -3.79
N SER A 244 3.70 -23.06 -2.46
CA SER A 244 4.70 -23.71 -1.60
C SER A 244 4.66 -25.21 -1.78
N TYR A 245 3.49 -25.81 -1.68
CA TYR A 245 3.28 -27.24 -1.84
C TYR A 245 3.82 -27.78 -3.18
N LEU A 246 3.47 -27.12 -4.28
CA LEU A 246 3.89 -27.58 -5.62
C LEU A 246 5.39 -27.33 -5.84
N THR A 247 5.91 -26.22 -5.39
CA THR A 247 7.35 -25.92 -5.49
C THR A 247 8.18 -26.93 -4.70
N GLU A 248 7.77 -27.26 -3.48
CA GLU A 248 8.44 -28.28 -2.66
C GLU A 248 8.34 -29.68 -3.27
N ARG A 249 7.17 -30.05 -3.80
CA ARG A 249 6.95 -31.35 -4.45
C ARG A 249 7.79 -31.54 -5.70
N ILE A 250 7.92 -30.51 -6.52
CA ILE A 250 8.71 -30.52 -7.74
C ILE A 250 10.20 -30.53 -7.42
N GLY A 251 10.59 -29.86 -6.36
CA GLY A 251 11.99 -29.69 -5.94
C GLY A 251 12.76 -28.72 -6.83
N LYS A 252 14.09 -28.79 -6.76
CA LYS A 252 14.96 -27.89 -7.51
C LYS A 252 15.01 -28.29 -8.99
N LEU A 253 14.61 -27.36 -9.85
CA LEU A 253 14.75 -27.51 -11.29
C LEU A 253 16.14 -27.03 -11.76
N GLU A 254 16.65 -27.65 -12.81
CA GLU A 254 17.88 -27.21 -13.45
C GLU A 254 17.57 -26.31 -14.64
N TYR A 255 18.17 -25.13 -14.59
CA TYR A 255 17.98 -24.09 -15.62
C TYR A 255 19.30 -23.81 -16.36
N PRO A 256 19.26 -23.39 -17.63
CA PRO A 256 20.42 -22.91 -18.36
C PRO A 256 20.78 -21.47 -17.87
N GLU A 257 21.30 -21.37 -16.63
CA GLU A 257 21.49 -20.09 -15.90
C GLU A 257 22.29 -19.05 -16.69
N ALA A 258 23.35 -19.48 -17.40
CA ALA A 258 24.17 -18.55 -18.19
C ALA A 258 23.36 -17.84 -19.28
N THR A 259 22.52 -18.58 -20.01
CA THR A 259 21.66 -18.02 -21.06
C THR A 259 20.57 -17.15 -20.46
N LEU A 260 19.95 -17.57 -19.35
CA LEU A 260 18.92 -16.78 -18.65
C LEU A 260 19.48 -15.49 -18.06
N LYS A 261 20.68 -15.49 -17.47
CA LYS A 261 21.34 -14.26 -17.00
C LYS A 261 21.62 -13.30 -18.15
N ARG A 262 22.03 -13.83 -19.31
CA ARG A 262 22.24 -13.02 -20.51
C ARG A 262 20.93 -12.40 -21.00
N ILE A 263 19.82 -13.16 -21.05
CA ILE A 263 18.48 -12.65 -21.38
C ILE A 263 18.08 -11.55 -20.37
N MET A 264 18.26 -11.80 -19.08
CA MET A 264 17.94 -10.83 -18.03
C MET A 264 18.74 -9.53 -18.19
N SER A 265 20.03 -9.63 -18.52
CA SER A 265 20.88 -8.45 -18.78
C SER A 265 20.43 -7.65 -20.00
N LEU A 266 20.04 -8.34 -21.09
CA LEU A 266 19.55 -7.70 -22.30
C LEU A 266 18.21 -6.98 -22.07
N ASN A 267 17.37 -7.50 -21.18
CA ASN A 267 16.09 -6.87 -20.81
C ASN A 267 16.24 -5.75 -19.78
N ASN A 268 17.41 -5.62 -19.15
CA ASN A 268 17.70 -4.63 -18.10
C ASN A 268 19.02 -3.89 -18.41
N GLN A 269 19.13 -3.33 -19.60
CA GLN A 269 20.37 -2.67 -20.08
C GLN A 269 20.78 -1.43 -19.26
N ASP A 270 19.85 -0.87 -18.49
CA ASP A 270 20.07 0.25 -17.58
C ASP A 270 20.59 -0.18 -16.20
N LYS A 271 20.69 -1.48 -15.94
CA LYS A 271 21.13 -2.07 -14.67
C LYS A 271 22.53 -2.66 -14.78
N ASP A 272 23.23 -2.71 -13.65
CA ASP A 272 24.56 -3.29 -13.54
C ASP A 272 24.53 -4.81 -13.28
N ALA A 273 25.72 -5.42 -13.29
CA ALA A 273 25.87 -6.85 -13.04
C ALA A 273 25.43 -7.25 -11.64
N ASP A 274 25.64 -6.40 -10.63
CA ASP A 274 25.24 -6.66 -9.24
C ASP A 274 23.70 -6.77 -9.14
N PHE A 275 22.97 -5.96 -9.87
CA PHE A 275 21.51 -6.07 -9.96
C PHE A 275 21.08 -7.43 -10.51
N ILE A 276 21.73 -7.91 -11.59
CA ILE A 276 21.44 -9.22 -12.20
C ILE A 276 21.68 -10.34 -11.19
N GLU A 277 22.86 -10.38 -10.57
CA GLU A 277 23.22 -11.43 -9.60
C GLU A 277 22.25 -11.45 -8.39
N LYS A 278 21.89 -10.28 -7.86
CA LYS A 278 20.98 -10.17 -6.70
C LYS A 278 19.55 -10.62 -7.02
N ASN A 279 19.06 -10.34 -8.22
CA ASN A 279 17.68 -10.61 -8.60
C ASN A 279 17.49 -11.91 -9.37
N PHE A 280 18.55 -12.61 -9.75
CA PHE A 280 18.47 -13.81 -10.57
C PHE A 280 17.74 -14.97 -9.86
N ALA A 281 18.12 -15.28 -8.62
CA ALA A 281 17.49 -16.35 -7.86
C ALA A 281 15.96 -16.10 -7.63
N PRO A 282 15.51 -14.92 -7.17
CA PRO A 282 14.09 -14.60 -7.13
C PRO A 282 13.39 -14.72 -8.48
N SER A 283 14.05 -14.31 -9.57
CA SER A 283 13.48 -14.44 -10.93
C SER A 283 13.29 -15.90 -11.34
N LEU A 284 14.19 -16.80 -10.95
CA LEU A 284 14.03 -18.24 -11.20
C LEU A 284 12.86 -18.84 -10.41
N GLU A 285 12.64 -18.39 -9.18
CA GLU A 285 11.48 -18.82 -8.38
C GLU A 285 10.16 -18.40 -9.04
N GLU A 286 10.10 -17.16 -9.54
CA GLU A 286 8.91 -16.67 -10.27
C GLU A 286 8.74 -17.40 -11.61
N LEU A 287 9.83 -17.69 -12.32
CA LEU A 287 9.80 -18.46 -13.55
C LEU A 287 9.28 -19.88 -13.28
N THR A 288 9.78 -20.54 -12.22
CA THR A 288 9.30 -21.87 -11.79
C THR A 288 7.79 -21.83 -11.53
N TRP A 289 7.32 -20.84 -10.78
CA TRP A 289 5.89 -20.67 -10.50
C TRP A 289 5.08 -20.39 -11.78
N HIS A 290 5.63 -19.64 -12.72
CA HIS A 290 5.00 -19.41 -14.01
C HIS A 290 4.81 -20.71 -14.80
N LEU A 291 5.85 -21.53 -14.90
CA LEU A 291 5.80 -22.83 -15.59
C LEU A 291 4.84 -23.83 -14.92
N ILE A 292 4.76 -23.80 -13.57
CA ILE A 292 3.78 -24.59 -12.81
C ILE A 292 2.36 -24.17 -13.20
N LYS A 293 2.07 -22.86 -13.20
CA LYS A 293 0.74 -22.35 -13.58
C LYS A 293 0.37 -22.70 -15.01
N GLU A 294 1.33 -22.68 -15.94
CA GLU A 294 1.12 -23.05 -17.34
C GLU A 294 0.67 -24.51 -17.44
N GLN A 295 1.38 -25.46 -16.81
CA GLN A 295 0.98 -26.88 -16.80
C GLN A 295 -0.38 -27.11 -16.13
N LEU A 296 -0.68 -26.39 -15.02
CA LEU A 296 -1.98 -26.48 -14.37
C LEU A 296 -3.11 -25.93 -15.26
N SER A 297 -2.86 -24.83 -15.95
CA SER A 297 -3.83 -24.25 -16.88
C SER A 297 -4.16 -25.21 -18.04
N GLU A 298 -3.15 -25.87 -18.57
CA GLU A 298 -3.34 -26.92 -19.61
C GLU A 298 -4.10 -28.12 -19.05
N GLN A 299 -3.69 -28.63 -17.88
CA GLN A 299 -4.35 -29.77 -17.24
C GLN A 299 -5.82 -29.55 -16.95
N LEU A 300 -6.15 -28.33 -16.46
CA LEU A 300 -7.50 -27.94 -16.05
C LEU A 300 -8.31 -27.33 -17.20
N GLU A 301 -7.74 -27.25 -18.39
CA GLU A 301 -8.35 -26.62 -19.57
C GLU A 301 -8.85 -25.19 -19.30
N ILE A 302 -8.11 -24.44 -18.47
CA ILE A 302 -8.49 -23.07 -18.09
C ILE A 302 -8.38 -22.16 -19.30
N LYS A 303 -9.50 -21.53 -19.64
CA LYS A 303 -9.58 -20.51 -20.69
C LYS A 303 -9.90 -19.17 -20.06
N VAL A 304 -9.15 -18.16 -20.45
CA VAL A 304 -9.40 -16.79 -20.03
C VAL A 304 -10.31 -16.14 -21.08
N GLU A 305 -11.53 -15.81 -20.68
CA GLU A 305 -12.48 -15.11 -21.52
C GLU A 305 -12.27 -13.57 -21.39
N GLU A 306 -12.72 -12.81 -22.40
CA GLU A 306 -12.63 -11.35 -22.37
C GLU A 306 -13.37 -10.75 -21.15
N ALA A 307 -14.44 -11.41 -20.69
CA ALA A 307 -15.19 -11.03 -19.50
C ALA A 307 -14.32 -11.12 -18.23
N ASP A 308 -13.46 -12.13 -18.09
CA ASP A 308 -12.59 -12.34 -16.94
C ASP A 308 -11.53 -11.22 -16.88
N ILE A 309 -10.99 -10.87 -18.04
CA ILE A 309 -10.02 -9.77 -18.18
C ILE A 309 -10.69 -8.44 -17.80
N LEU A 310 -11.91 -8.22 -18.25
CA LEU A 310 -12.66 -7.00 -17.93
C LEU A 310 -12.96 -6.88 -16.43
N GLU A 311 -13.37 -7.96 -15.78
CA GLU A 311 -13.61 -7.94 -14.33
C GLU A 311 -12.31 -7.69 -13.55
N SER A 312 -11.20 -8.30 -13.95
CA SER A 312 -9.89 -8.02 -13.36
C SER A 312 -9.46 -6.56 -13.55
N ALA A 313 -9.70 -6.00 -14.74
CA ALA A 313 -9.42 -4.60 -15.03
C ALA A 313 -10.30 -3.64 -14.20
N LYS A 314 -11.57 -3.98 -13.96
CA LYS A 314 -12.45 -3.22 -13.07
C LYS A 314 -11.96 -3.22 -11.62
N ILE A 315 -11.53 -4.39 -11.11
CA ILE A 315 -10.98 -4.50 -9.76
C ILE A 315 -9.72 -3.62 -9.64
N ALA A 316 -8.79 -3.72 -10.58
CA ALA A 316 -7.58 -2.90 -10.60
C ALA A 316 -7.90 -1.40 -10.66
N THR A 317 -8.88 -1.01 -11.48
CA THR A 317 -9.35 0.37 -11.59
C THR A 317 -9.94 0.86 -10.26
N ARG A 318 -10.79 0.07 -9.59
CA ARG A 318 -11.34 0.43 -8.26
C ARG A 318 -10.24 0.66 -7.24
N LEU A 319 -9.25 -0.23 -7.18
CA LEU A 319 -8.11 -0.08 -6.26
C LEU A 319 -7.30 1.19 -6.55
N GLN A 320 -7.07 1.50 -7.82
CA GLN A 320 -6.37 2.72 -8.22
C GLN A 320 -7.13 3.98 -7.80
N PHE A 321 -8.44 4.04 -8.06
CA PHE A 321 -9.26 5.18 -7.65
C PHE A 321 -9.37 5.31 -6.12
N ALA A 322 -9.43 4.19 -5.40
CA ALA A 322 -9.44 4.19 -3.93
C ALA A 322 -8.17 4.83 -3.33
N GLN A 323 -7.00 4.65 -3.97
CA GLN A 323 -5.76 5.32 -3.56
C GLN A 323 -5.84 6.86 -3.66
N TYR A 324 -6.70 7.37 -4.55
CA TYR A 324 -6.99 8.81 -4.69
C TYR A 324 -8.21 9.26 -3.87
N GLY A 325 -8.71 8.42 -2.95
CA GLY A 325 -9.85 8.74 -2.08
C GLY A 325 -11.22 8.62 -2.74
N MET A 326 -11.29 8.13 -3.98
CA MET A 326 -12.55 7.92 -4.71
C MET A 326 -13.09 6.52 -4.47
N MET A 327 -13.96 6.37 -3.46
CA MET A 327 -14.53 5.07 -3.06
C MET A 327 -15.79 4.69 -3.85
N ASN A 328 -16.58 5.68 -4.28
CA ASN A 328 -17.82 5.47 -5.01
C ASN A 328 -17.66 5.92 -6.48
N ILE A 329 -17.33 4.99 -7.35
CA ILE A 329 -17.14 5.26 -8.77
C ILE A 329 -18.40 4.80 -9.52
N PRO A 330 -19.03 5.64 -10.35
CA PRO A 330 -20.12 5.21 -11.24
C PRO A 330 -19.67 4.05 -12.14
N GLU A 331 -20.56 3.06 -12.32
CA GLU A 331 -20.21 1.82 -13.04
C GLU A 331 -19.86 2.07 -14.51
N ASP A 332 -20.45 3.06 -15.15
CA ASP A 332 -20.13 3.49 -16.52
C ASP A 332 -18.70 4.07 -16.61
N MET A 333 -18.29 4.87 -15.63
CA MET A 333 -16.92 5.39 -15.54
C MET A 333 -15.93 4.25 -15.30
N LEU A 334 -16.21 3.37 -14.34
CA LEU A 334 -15.39 2.21 -14.05
C LEU A 334 -15.17 1.32 -15.28
N LEU A 335 -16.26 1.04 -16.02
CA LEU A 335 -16.23 0.24 -17.23
C LEU A 335 -15.37 0.90 -18.33
N ASN A 336 -15.48 2.21 -18.51
CA ASN A 336 -14.71 2.93 -19.52
C ASN A 336 -13.22 2.90 -19.20
N TYR A 337 -12.83 3.17 -17.96
CA TYR A 337 -11.42 3.09 -17.52
C TYR A 337 -10.86 1.68 -17.61
N ALA A 338 -11.63 0.66 -17.22
CA ALA A 338 -11.23 -0.74 -17.35
C ALA A 338 -10.98 -1.12 -18.81
N LYS A 339 -11.85 -0.70 -19.74
CA LYS A 339 -11.66 -0.92 -21.17
C LYS A 339 -10.44 -0.20 -21.74
N GLU A 340 -10.14 1.01 -21.29
CA GLU A 340 -8.91 1.71 -21.70
C GLU A 340 -7.66 1.01 -21.16
N MET A 341 -7.69 0.51 -19.93
CA MET A 341 -6.60 -0.28 -19.35
C MET A 341 -6.33 -1.55 -20.16
N MET A 342 -7.37 -2.22 -20.68
CA MET A 342 -7.24 -3.40 -21.53
C MET A 342 -6.63 -3.10 -22.91
N LYS A 343 -6.72 -1.88 -23.43
CA LYS A 343 -6.14 -1.50 -24.72
C LYS A 343 -4.64 -1.21 -24.65
N ASN A 344 -4.13 -0.83 -23.48
CA ASN A 344 -2.73 -0.46 -23.24
C ASN A 344 -1.88 -1.68 -22.88
N LYS A 345 -2.04 -2.78 -23.64
CA LYS A 345 -1.19 -3.98 -23.53
C LYS A 345 0.03 -3.88 -24.42
#